data_2dba0191c2dcdccb3a7beedd0b9bff32
#
_entry.id   2dba0191c2dcdccb3a7beedd0b9bff32
#
_cell.length_a   1.000
_cell.length_b   1.000
_cell.length_c   1.000
_cell.angle_alpha   90.00
_cell.angle_beta   90.00
_cell.angle_gamma   90.00
#
_symmetry.space_group_name_H-M   'P 1'
#
loop_
_entity.id
_entity.type
_entity.pdbx_description
1 polymer ?
#
loop_
_entity_poly.entity_id
_entity_poly.type
_entity_poly.pdbx_seq_one_letter_code
_entity_poly.pdbx_strand_id
1 'polypeptide(L)'
;MPKIMQDLIKQYVEAVKKIYGSHVRQIILYGSYARGDFRPDSDVDIMILVDMSDLELKAYAQQLSYMTYDFNMDNDLDIKPIAKS
;
A
#
# COMPACT_ATOMS: atom_id res chain seq x y z
N MET A 1 11.92 -6.60 10.20
CA MET A 1 10.45 -6.48 10.27
C MET A 1 9.86 -7.78 10.78
N PRO A 2 8.92 -7.73 11.74
CA PRO A 2 8.28 -8.94 12.24
C PRO A 2 7.59 -9.74 11.14
N LYS A 3 7.56 -11.06 11.30
CA LYS A 3 6.98 -11.93 10.27
C LYS A 3 5.49 -11.65 10.05
N ILE A 4 4.72 -11.37 11.10
CA ILE A 4 3.30 -11.06 10.98
C ILE A 4 3.09 -9.81 10.12
N MET A 5 3.95 -8.82 10.28
CA MET A 5 3.88 -7.60 9.46
C MET A 5 4.22 -7.90 8.00
N GLN A 6 5.23 -8.76 7.76
CA GLN A 6 5.56 -9.17 6.39
C GLN A 6 4.36 -9.86 5.72
N ASP A 7 3.66 -10.73 6.45
CA ASP A 7 2.49 -11.43 5.93
C ASP A 7 1.35 -10.45 5.62
N LEU A 8 1.12 -9.48 6.49
CA LEU A 8 0.10 -8.44 6.27
C LEU A 8 0.44 -7.57 5.06
N ILE A 9 1.70 -7.19 4.91
CA ILE A 9 2.14 -6.43 3.74
C ILE A 9 1.91 -7.22 2.45
N LYS A 10 2.19 -8.52 2.45
CA LYS A 10 1.92 -9.38 1.29
C LYS A 10 0.43 -9.40 0.95
N GLN A 11 -0.44 -9.48 1.95
CA GLN A 11 -1.88 -9.44 1.74
C GLN A 11 -2.31 -8.11 1.16
N TYR A 12 -1.75 -7.01 1.67
CA TYR A 12 -2.04 -5.68 1.15
C TYR A 12 -1.60 -5.55 -0.32
N VAL A 13 -0.42 -6.04 -0.66
CA VAL A 13 0.09 -6.05 -2.04
C VAL A 13 -0.86 -6.80 -2.96
N GLU A 14 -1.39 -7.94 -2.53
CA GLU A 14 -2.35 -8.68 -3.33
C GLU A 14 -3.65 -7.89 -3.55
N ALA A 15 -4.11 -7.16 -2.53
CA ALA A 15 -5.28 -6.30 -2.65
C ALA A 15 -5.04 -5.16 -3.64
N VAL A 16 -3.84 -4.56 -3.63
CA VAL A 16 -3.44 -3.52 -4.57
C VAL A 16 -3.45 -4.07 -6.00
N LYS A 17 -2.92 -5.27 -6.20
CA LYS A 17 -2.89 -5.91 -7.52
C LYS A 17 -4.28 -6.20 -8.05
N LYS A 18 -5.25 -6.47 -7.18
CA LYS A 18 -6.64 -6.65 -7.60
C LYS A 18 -7.26 -5.36 -8.13
N ILE A 19 -6.83 -4.22 -7.62
CA ILE A 19 -7.33 -2.92 -8.09
C ILE A 19 -6.72 -2.55 -9.43
N TYR A 20 -5.40 -2.61 -9.54
CA TYR A 20 -4.67 -2.10 -10.72
C TYR A 20 -4.36 -3.16 -11.75
N GLY A 21 -4.40 -4.44 -11.37
CA GLY A 21 -4.11 -5.54 -12.28
C GLY A 21 -2.68 -5.52 -12.79
N SER A 22 -2.52 -5.77 -14.08
CA SER A 22 -1.20 -5.83 -14.71
C SER A 22 -0.53 -4.46 -14.85
N HIS A 23 -1.22 -3.38 -14.48
CA HIS A 23 -0.63 -2.03 -14.53
C HIS A 23 0.37 -1.78 -13.40
N VAL A 24 0.39 -2.60 -12.36
CA VAL A 24 1.37 -2.43 -11.28
C VAL A 24 2.76 -2.74 -11.79
N ARG A 25 3.65 -1.77 -11.70
CA ARG A 25 5.06 -1.93 -12.10
C ARG A 25 5.92 -2.29 -10.92
N GLN A 26 5.72 -1.64 -9.79
CA GLN A 26 6.54 -1.83 -8.60
C GLN A 26 5.78 -1.36 -7.37
N ILE A 27 5.99 -2.04 -6.25
CA ILE A 27 5.46 -1.61 -4.95
C ILE A 27 6.65 -1.49 -4.02
N ILE A 28 6.81 -0.32 -3.41
CA ILE A 28 7.97 0.02 -2.60
C ILE A 28 7.52 0.34 -1.19
N LEU A 29 8.08 -0.40 -0.22
CA LEU A 29 7.95 -0.04 1.19
C LEU A 29 9.07 0.93 1.52
N TYR A 30 8.74 2.09 2.10
CA TYR A 30 9.72 3.08 2.49
C TYR A 30 9.40 3.62 3.87
N GLY A 31 10.17 4.60 4.33
CA GLY A 31 9.96 5.17 5.66
C GLY A 31 10.51 4.31 6.78
N SER A 32 9.93 4.42 7.99
CA SER A 32 10.48 3.79 9.19
C SER A 32 10.48 2.27 9.13
N TYR A 33 9.46 1.66 8.50
CA TYR A 33 9.41 0.19 8.38
C TYR A 33 10.52 -0.33 7.46
N ALA A 34 10.83 0.39 6.39
CA ALA A 34 11.91 -0.01 5.49
C ALA A 34 13.28 0.17 6.15
N ARG A 35 13.44 1.22 6.97
CA ARG A 35 14.71 1.47 7.68
C ARG A 35 14.92 0.60 8.91
N GLY A 36 13.85 0.00 9.44
CA GLY A 36 13.93 -0.82 10.65
C GLY A 36 13.82 -0.04 11.95
N ASP A 37 13.55 1.27 11.91
CA ASP A 37 13.38 2.11 13.10
C ASP A 37 11.93 2.40 13.43
N PHE A 38 11.04 1.50 13.01
CA PHE A 38 9.61 1.65 13.22
C PHE A 38 9.24 1.48 14.70
N ARG A 39 8.11 2.11 15.07
CA ARG A 39 7.48 1.95 16.39
C ARG A 39 6.08 1.35 16.17
N PRO A 40 5.42 0.84 17.24
CA PRO A 40 4.09 0.25 17.10
C PRO A 40 3.05 1.18 16.46
N ASP A 41 3.21 2.50 16.63
CA ASP A 41 2.30 3.52 16.08
C ASP A 41 2.84 4.15 14.79
N SER A 42 3.90 3.60 14.20
CA SER A 42 4.47 4.14 12.97
C SER A 42 3.56 3.88 11.77
N ASP A 43 3.52 4.85 10.85
CA ASP A 43 2.86 4.67 9.56
C ASP A 43 3.62 3.65 8.71
N VAL A 44 2.87 2.92 7.88
CA VAL A 44 3.47 2.01 6.91
C VAL A 44 3.40 2.69 5.55
N ASP A 45 4.52 3.26 5.13
CA ASP A 45 4.58 4.03 3.88
C ASP A 45 4.82 3.10 2.69
N ILE A 46 3.87 3.09 1.76
CA ILE A 46 3.91 2.23 0.58
C ILE A 46 3.70 3.07 -0.67
N MET A 47 4.63 2.96 -1.62
CA MET A 47 4.50 3.59 -2.92
C MET A 47 4.15 2.55 -3.97
N ILE A 48 3.12 2.84 -4.76
CA ILE A 48 2.62 1.97 -5.82
C ILE A 48 2.90 2.64 -7.15
N LEU A 49 3.83 2.09 -7.91
CA LEU A 49 4.16 2.60 -9.24
C LEU A 49 3.36 1.84 -10.29
N VAL A 50 2.63 2.56 -11.11
CA VAL A 50 1.75 1.97 -12.13
C VAL A 50 2.02 2.62 -13.48
N ASP A 51 1.72 1.88 -14.57
CA ASP A 51 1.84 2.40 -15.92
C ASP A 51 0.48 2.96 -16.38
N MET A 52 0.07 4.04 -15.72
CA MET A 52 -1.17 4.74 -15.99
C MET A 52 -0.93 6.23 -16.09
N SER A 53 -1.78 6.93 -16.85
CA SER A 53 -1.78 8.38 -16.85
C SER A 53 -2.33 8.90 -15.51
N ASP A 54 -2.06 10.17 -15.22
CA ASP A 54 -2.60 10.80 -14.01
C ASP A 54 -4.12 10.80 -14.00
N LEU A 55 -4.75 10.94 -15.17
CA LEU A 55 -6.19 10.90 -15.29
C LEU A 55 -6.74 9.51 -14.96
N GLU A 56 -6.09 8.45 -15.44
CA GLU A 56 -6.46 7.08 -15.12
C GLU A 56 -6.30 6.80 -13.63
N LEU A 57 -5.21 7.29 -13.03
CA LEU A 57 -4.97 7.14 -11.59
C LEU A 57 -6.10 7.73 -10.76
N LYS A 58 -6.62 8.88 -11.16
CA LYS A 58 -7.74 9.51 -10.46
C LYS A 58 -8.98 8.62 -10.41
N ALA A 59 -9.21 7.85 -11.47
CA ALA A 59 -10.36 6.94 -11.51
C ALA A 59 -10.25 5.81 -10.48
N TYR A 60 -9.03 5.45 -10.06
CA TYR A 60 -8.81 4.38 -9.08
C TYR A 60 -8.58 4.87 -7.66
N ALA A 61 -8.44 6.18 -7.46
CA ALA A 61 -8.07 6.74 -6.16
C ALA A 61 -9.06 6.37 -5.07
N GLN A 62 -10.35 6.37 -5.37
CA GLN A 62 -11.39 6.05 -4.40
C GLN A 62 -11.34 4.57 -4.00
N GLN A 63 -11.13 3.68 -4.96
CA GLN A 63 -10.99 2.25 -4.67
C GLN A 63 -9.80 1.98 -3.75
N LEU A 64 -8.67 2.62 -4.02
CA LEU A 64 -7.48 2.47 -3.19
C LEU A 64 -7.75 2.98 -1.77
N SER A 65 -8.39 4.14 -1.64
CA SER A 65 -8.72 4.71 -0.33
C SER A 65 -9.63 3.81 0.49
N TYR A 66 -10.69 3.30 -0.11
CA TYR A 66 -11.64 2.43 0.58
C TYR A 66 -11.00 1.10 0.98
N MET A 67 -10.27 0.49 0.07
CA MET A 67 -9.58 -0.77 0.36
C MET A 67 -8.57 -0.59 1.49
N THR A 68 -7.80 0.49 1.44
CA THR A 68 -6.79 0.76 2.46
C THR A 68 -7.42 1.02 3.82
N TYR A 69 -8.51 1.80 3.85
CA TYR A 69 -9.22 2.06 5.09
C TYR A 69 -9.72 0.76 5.73
N ASP A 70 -10.38 -0.09 4.94
CA ASP A 70 -10.88 -1.36 5.43
C ASP A 70 -9.76 -2.26 5.93
N PHE A 71 -8.66 -2.33 5.18
CA PHE A 71 -7.50 -3.15 5.54
C PHE A 71 -6.88 -2.68 6.85
N ASN A 72 -6.73 -1.37 7.01
CA ASN A 72 -6.17 -0.79 8.23
C ASN A 72 -7.06 -1.07 9.44
N MET A 73 -8.37 -0.91 9.30
CA MET A 73 -9.31 -1.16 10.38
C MET A 73 -9.33 -2.64 10.77
N ASP A 74 -9.29 -3.54 9.79
CA ASP A 74 -9.34 -4.97 10.04
C ASP A 74 -8.08 -5.51 10.72
N ASN A 75 -6.94 -4.84 10.49
CA ASN A 75 -5.63 -5.34 10.92
C ASN A 75 -4.92 -4.41 11.92
N ASP A 76 -5.59 -3.36 12.38
CA ASP A 76 -5.02 -2.38 13.30
C ASP A 76 -3.70 -1.82 12.79
N LEU A 77 -3.71 -1.38 11.53
CA LEU A 77 -2.56 -0.80 10.85
C LEU A 77 -2.84 0.63 10.42
N ASP A 78 -1.79 1.32 10.03
CA ASP A 78 -1.86 2.67 9.46
C ASP A 78 -1.02 2.72 8.18
N ILE A 79 -1.47 1.98 7.17
CA ILE A 79 -0.85 2.01 5.85
C ILE A 79 -1.23 3.31 5.16
N LYS A 80 -0.22 4.00 4.62
CA LYS A 80 -0.39 5.23 3.84
C LYS A 80 0.15 5.00 2.43
N PRO A 81 -0.73 4.69 1.48
CA PRO A 81 -0.31 4.40 0.12
C PRO A 81 -0.23 5.67 -0.71
N ILE A 82 0.72 5.70 -1.64
CA ILE A 82 0.79 6.71 -2.68
C ILE A 82 0.88 5.97 -4.02
N ALA A 83 -0.13 6.16 -4.88
CA ALA A 83 -0.10 5.62 -6.22
C ALA A 83 0.42 6.68 -7.19
N LYS A 84 1.31 6.27 -8.09
CA LYS A 84 2.06 7.20 -8.91
C LYS A 84 2.42 6.56 -10.25
N SER A 85 2.40 7.36 -11.31
CA SER A 85 2.84 6.93 -12.64
C SER A 85 4.36 6.96 -12.82
#